data_121f7111d7fb2d11dd0e2361e09c18b5
#
_entry.id   121f7111d7fb2d11dd0e2361e09c18b5
#
_cell.length_a   1.000
_cell.length_b   1.000
_cell.length_c   1.000
_cell.angle_alpha   90.00
_cell.angle_beta   90.00
_cell.angle_gamma   90.00
#
_symmetry.space_group_name_H-M   'P 1'
#
loop_
_entity.id
_entity.type
_entity.pdbx_description
1 polymer ?
#
loop_
_entity_poly.entity_id
_entity_poly.type
_entity_poly.pdbx_seq_one_letter_code
_entity_poly.pdbx_strand_id
1 'polypeptide(L)'
;MLSILGPKSRLCDGMSRREVLRIGALGMGGLSLPGLLRAEQQSGISRSPKAVIMIYMVGAPPHQDMYDLKMDAPQEIRGEFLPIDTTVPGIRICEHMPGMARVMDKCVPLRSVHGSPNGAHDSFICYTGRSTRNQPPGGWPSIGSIVSRVQGATNPSVPPFIGLAPDAGHAPYGSPGLPGYLGVGHAAFRPSGPARDDMILHGISEERLQDRRQLRRQLDTLRRDGDTSGTFAGLDQINEQALDILTSSRLADALDLSKEDPAIRERYGKGNPNRYGDGAPRNLEHFLLARRLVEAGARVVTLNFGRWDFHSNNFSEAKNTHLPYFDRGLSTLIEDLHERGMGDDVAVVAWGEFGRTPKINGNAGRDHWPQVGGGLIAGGGFRTGQVIGATDRLGGEIVERPIHFGEVHASLYRFLGIDSETKLNDLAGRPQYLVDGHHPLPELL
;
A
#
# COMPACT_ATOMS: atom_id res chain seq x y z
N MET A 1 15.77 42.75 -16.05
CA MET A 1 15.33 42.51 -14.67
C MET A 1 15.28 43.85 -13.94
N LEU A 2 14.10 44.39 -13.69
CA LEU A 2 13.95 45.67 -12.96
C LEU A 2 13.99 45.36 -11.45
N SER A 3 15.02 45.87 -10.75
CA SER A 3 15.14 45.74 -9.30
C SER A 3 14.72 47.07 -8.67
N ILE A 4 13.58 47.08 -7.99
CA ILE A 4 13.13 48.21 -7.19
C ILE A 4 13.59 47.96 -5.75
N LEU A 5 14.58 48.73 -5.30
CA LEU A 5 15.12 48.73 -3.95
C LEU A 5 14.29 49.67 -3.08
N GLY A 6 13.51 49.14 -2.14
CA GLY A 6 12.78 49.88 -1.12
C GLY A 6 12.92 49.22 0.27
N PRO A 7 12.59 49.91 1.37
CA PRO A 7 12.73 49.35 2.70
C PRO A 7 11.87 48.10 2.88
N LYS A 8 12.40 47.12 3.61
CA LYS A 8 11.70 45.86 3.92
C LYS A 8 10.48 46.14 4.82
N SER A 9 9.30 46.05 4.26
CA SER A 9 8.06 46.04 5.04
C SER A 9 7.37 44.69 4.85
N ARG A 10 6.89 44.07 5.96
CA ARG A 10 6.06 42.89 5.95
C ARG A 10 4.59 43.28 6.15
N LEU A 11 3.68 42.63 5.47
CA LEU A 11 2.24 42.72 5.73
C LEU A 11 1.91 41.94 7.02
N CYS A 12 0.75 42.20 7.61
CA CYS A 12 0.30 41.58 8.86
C CYS A 12 0.14 40.04 8.80
N ASP A 13 0.07 39.47 7.61
CA ASP A 13 0.05 38.03 7.33
C ASP A 13 1.45 37.40 7.14
N GLY A 14 2.51 38.18 7.34
CA GLY A 14 3.90 37.73 7.27
C GLY A 14 4.49 37.67 5.86
N MET A 15 3.71 37.91 4.79
CA MET A 15 4.18 37.91 3.42
C MET A 15 4.95 39.20 3.06
N SER A 16 6.03 39.07 2.30
CA SER A 16 6.79 40.22 1.84
C SER A 16 6.16 40.81 0.55
N ARG A 17 6.28 42.14 0.37
CA ARG A 17 5.85 42.82 -0.89
C ARG A 17 6.44 42.17 -2.15
N ARG A 18 7.61 41.58 -2.07
CA ARG A 18 8.26 40.88 -3.17
C ARG A 18 7.56 39.57 -3.54
N GLU A 19 7.01 38.87 -2.55
CA GLU A 19 6.21 37.64 -2.76
C GLU A 19 4.86 38.00 -3.38
N VAL A 20 4.20 39.04 -2.91
CA VAL A 20 2.95 39.56 -3.50
C VAL A 20 3.14 40.01 -4.96
N LEU A 21 4.26 40.71 -5.27
CA LEU A 21 4.57 41.11 -6.63
C LEU A 21 4.95 39.93 -7.54
N ARG A 22 5.57 38.86 -7.01
CA ARG A 22 5.81 37.63 -7.75
C ARG A 22 4.51 36.88 -8.05
N ILE A 23 3.60 36.82 -7.11
CA ILE A 23 2.27 36.23 -7.31
C ILE A 23 1.47 37.07 -8.32
N GLY A 24 1.51 38.39 -8.21
CA GLY A 24 0.86 39.29 -9.17
C GLY A 24 1.46 39.25 -10.59
N ALA A 25 2.77 39.10 -10.72
CA ALA A 25 3.45 38.96 -12.03
C ALA A 25 3.11 37.62 -12.72
N LEU A 26 2.92 36.55 -11.97
CA LEU A 26 2.39 35.27 -12.49
C LEU A 26 0.95 35.41 -12.99
N GLY A 27 0.11 36.21 -12.30
CA GLY A 27 -1.25 36.52 -12.73
C GLY A 27 -1.34 37.38 -13.99
N MET A 28 -0.38 38.35 -14.20
CA MET A 28 -0.33 39.16 -15.40
C MET A 28 0.23 38.42 -16.63
N GLY A 29 0.93 37.30 -16.44
CA GLY A 29 1.38 36.41 -17.51
C GLY A 29 0.29 35.46 -18.05
N GLY A 30 -0.96 35.61 -17.65
CA GLY A 30 -2.07 34.78 -18.11
C GLY A 30 -2.17 33.40 -17.43
N LEU A 31 -1.27 33.11 -16.47
CA LEU A 31 -1.27 31.89 -15.67
C LEU A 31 -2.00 32.16 -14.35
N SER A 32 -3.32 32.15 -14.37
CA SER A 32 -4.12 32.14 -13.13
C SER A 32 -4.20 30.72 -12.56
N LEU A 33 -4.24 30.57 -11.23
CA LEU A 33 -4.43 29.27 -10.59
C LEU A 33 -5.64 28.51 -11.16
N PRO A 34 -6.81 29.14 -11.44
CA PRO A 34 -7.89 28.50 -12.16
C PRO A 34 -7.56 28.12 -13.60
N GLY A 35 -6.71 28.90 -14.29
CA GLY A 35 -6.21 28.58 -15.64
C GLY A 35 -5.25 27.40 -15.64
N LEU A 36 -4.36 27.33 -14.64
CA LEU A 36 -3.46 26.20 -14.43
C LEU A 36 -4.23 24.92 -14.10
N LEU A 37 -5.20 24.98 -13.19
CA LEU A 37 -6.07 23.86 -12.84
C LEU A 37 -6.93 23.38 -14.02
N ARG A 38 -7.41 24.31 -14.89
CA ARG A 38 -8.12 23.93 -16.13
C ARG A 38 -7.17 23.33 -17.17
N ALA A 39 -5.95 23.85 -17.30
CA ALA A 39 -4.94 23.30 -18.19
C ALA A 39 -4.48 21.92 -17.72
N GLU A 40 -4.34 21.69 -16.41
CA GLU A 40 -4.10 20.38 -15.82
C GLU A 40 -5.25 19.41 -16.09
N GLN A 41 -6.51 19.85 -15.98
CA GLN A 41 -7.68 19.04 -16.34
C GLN A 41 -7.76 18.73 -17.84
N GLN A 42 -7.40 19.69 -18.72
CA GLN A 42 -7.46 19.53 -20.16
C GLN A 42 -6.27 18.77 -20.74
N SER A 43 -5.09 18.84 -20.09
CA SER A 43 -3.88 18.16 -20.57
C SER A 43 -3.88 16.65 -20.27
N GLY A 44 -4.83 16.16 -19.49
CA GLY A 44 -4.80 14.76 -19.02
C GLY A 44 -3.59 14.44 -18.14
N ILE A 45 -2.74 15.42 -17.81
CA ILE A 45 -1.72 15.34 -16.79
C ILE A 45 -2.44 15.52 -15.45
N SER A 46 -3.19 14.51 -15.05
CA SER A 46 -3.53 14.37 -13.65
C SER A 46 -2.19 14.33 -12.91
N ARG A 47 -2.03 15.09 -11.83
CA ARG A 47 -0.97 14.86 -10.84
C ARG A 47 -0.81 13.37 -10.74
N SER A 48 0.41 12.85 -11.01
CA SER A 48 0.70 11.43 -10.84
C SER A 48 0.09 11.01 -9.51
N PRO A 49 -0.94 10.17 -9.48
CA PRO A 49 -1.68 9.96 -8.27
C PRO A 49 -0.79 9.16 -7.36
N LYS A 50 -0.38 9.77 -6.25
CA LYS A 50 0.35 9.05 -5.22
C LYS A 50 -0.42 7.80 -4.86
N ALA A 51 0.27 6.66 -4.87
CA ALA A 51 -0.33 5.35 -4.65
C ALA A 51 0.50 4.51 -3.68
N VAL A 52 -0.15 3.55 -3.04
CA VAL A 52 0.48 2.60 -2.12
C VAL A 52 0.29 1.19 -2.65
N ILE A 53 1.36 0.43 -2.75
CA ILE A 53 1.32 -1.02 -2.93
C ILE A 53 1.71 -1.66 -1.60
N MET A 54 0.81 -2.42 -0.99
CA MET A 54 1.06 -3.08 0.28
C MET A 54 1.10 -4.60 0.09
N ILE A 55 2.22 -5.20 0.46
CA ILE A 55 2.47 -6.63 0.34
C ILE A 55 2.38 -7.25 1.73
N TYR A 56 1.33 -8.01 1.95
CA TYR A 56 1.16 -8.78 3.18
C TYR A 56 1.88 -10.12 3.03
N MET A 57 2.95 -10.27 3.79
CA MET A 57 3.74 -11.49 3.87
C MET A 57 3.08 -12.44 4.88
N VAL A 58 2.21 -13.28 4.35
CA VAL A 58 1.25 -14.08 5.11
C VAL A 58 1.92 -15.00 6.13
N GLY A 59 1.59 -14.83 7.40
CA GLY A 59 2.10 -15.69 8.46
C GLY A 59 3.40 -15.20 9.10
N ALA A 60 3.70 -13.91 9.01
CA ALA A 60 4.77 -13.25 9.74
C ALA A 60 6.19 -13.77 9.41
N PRO A 61 6.89 -13.14 8.46
CA PRO A 61 8.24 -13.55 8.03
C PRO A 61 9.26 -13.38 9.16
N PRO A 62 10.29 -14.24 9.22
CA PRO A 62 11.38 -14.11 10.17
C PRO A 62 12.33 -12.97 9.75
N HIS A 63 12.09 -11.74 10.22
CA HIS A 63 12.87 -10.55 9.84
C HIS A 63 14.37 -10.69 10.16
N GLN A 64 14.71 -11.42 11.23
CA GLN A 64 16.10 -11.72 11.61
C GLN A 64 16.81 -12.64 10.61
N ASP A 65 16.09 -13.41 9.81
CA ASP A 65 16.67 -14.23 8.75
C ASP A 65 16.67 -13.51 7.38
N MET A 66 16.13 -12.29 7.31
CA MET A 66 16.00 -11.48 6.08
C MET A 66 16.83 -10.20 6.15
N TYR A 67 16.53 -9.31 7.10
CA TYR A 67 17.05 -7.94 7.16
C TYR A 67 17.92 -7.63 8.38
N ASP A 68 17.89 -8.49 9.40
CA ASP A 68 18.52 -8.23 10.71
C ASP A 68 19.32 -9.43 11.23
N LEU A 69 20.20 -10.00 10.37
CA LEU A 69 20.99 -11.19 10.69
C LEU A 69 21.91 -10.95 11.89
N LYS A 70 21.87 -11.84 12.88
CA LYS A 70 22.60 -11.74 14.15
C LYS A 70 23.85 -12.62 14.14
N MET A 71 24.86 -12.25 13.35
CA MET A 71 26.04 -13.09 13.08
C MET A 71 26.91 -13.38 14.35
N ASP A 72 26.86 -12.47 15.33
CA ASP A 72 27.57 -12.61 16.60
C ASP A 72 26.76 -13.40 17.67
N ALA A 73 25.54 -13.83 17.33
CA ALA A 73 24.73 -14.65 18.21
C ALA A 73 25.11 -16.13 18.10
N PRO A 74 24.79 -16.96 19.12
CA PRO A 74 24.92 -18.41 19.04
C PRO A 74 24.17 -19.01 17.84
N GLN A 75 24.62 -20.17 17.38
CA GLN A 75 24.07 -20.80 16.15
C GLN A 75 22.56 -21.06 16.25
N GLU A 76 22.03 -21.40 17.42
CA GLU A 76 20.60 -21.59 17.67
C GLU A 76 19.77 -20.32 17.58
N ILE A 77 20.41 -19.16 17.44
CA ILE A 77 19.80 -17.85 17.22
C ILE A 77 20.02 -17.39 15.77
N ARG A 78 21.30 -17.32 15.35
CA ARG A 78 21.69 -16.75 14.04
C ARG A 78 21.24 -17.60 12.85
N GLY A 79 21.04 -18.91 13.07
CA GLY A 79 20.69 -19.84 12.00
C GLY A 79 21.82 -20.11 11.00
N GLU A 80 21.43 -20.48 9.77
CA GLU A 80 22.39 -20.90 8.73
C GLU A 80 22.61 -19.87 7.61
N PHE A 81 21.79 -18.79 7.52
CA PHE A 81 21.92 -17.81 6.45
C PHE A 81 23.05 -16.82 6.71
N LEU A 82 23.74 -16.44 5.63
CA LEU A 82 24.83 -15.50 5.64
C LEU A 82 24.40 -14.13 5.08
N PRO A 83 25.01 -13.05 5.57
CA PRO A 83 24.73 -11.71 5.04
C PRO A 83 25.53 -11.47 3.76
N ILE A 84 24.91 -10.76 2.80
CA ILE A 84 25.58 -10.17 1.64
C ILE A 84 25.54 -8.64 1.73
N ASP A 85 26.53 -8.00 1.13
CA ASP A 85 26.57 -6.54 1.00
C ASP A 85 25.51 -6.07 0.01
N THR A 86 25.03 -4.85 0.23
CA THR A 86 24.04 -4.20 -0.65
C THR A 86 24.65 -3.01 -1.37
N THR A 87 23.87 -2.36 -2.23
CA THR A 87 24.25 -1.08 -2.88
C THR A 87 24.51 0.04 -1.87
N VAL A 88 24.08 -0.11 -0.62
CA VAL A 88 24.30 0.87 0.45
C VAL A 88 25.37 0.35 1.41
N PRO A 89 26.56 1.00 1.49
CA PRO A 89 27.60 0.58 2.39
C PRO A 89 27.13 0.45 3.85
N GLY A 90 27.48 -0.67 4.48
CA GLY A 90 27.10 -0.95 5.88
C GLY A 90 25.73 -1.60 6.06
N ILE A 91 24.89 -1.64 5.03
CA ILE A 91 23.63 -2.40 5.05
C ILE A 91 23.86 -3.77 4.42
N ARG A 92 23.66 -4.81 5.21
CA ARG A 92 23.72 -6.22 4.78
C ARG A 92 22.40 -6.90 5.02
N ILE A 93 22.03 -7.79 4.10
CA ILE A 93 20.81 -8.60 4.17
C ILE A 93 21.10 -10.05 3.82
N CYS A 94 20.13 -10.92 3.95
CA CYS A 94 20.24 -12.35 3.66
C CYS A 94 20.77 -12.64 2.25
N GLU A 95 21.70 -13.59 2.13
CA GLU A 95 22.33 -14.04 0.87
C GLU A 95 21.32 -14.54 -0.18
N HIS A 96 20.13 -14.97 0.25
CA HIS A 96 19.05 -15.43 -0.64
C HIS A 96 18.18 -14.28 -1.19
N MET A 97 18.63 -13.03 -1.00
CA MET A 97 17.93 -11.82 -1.50
C MET A 97 18.86 -10.91 -2.33
N PRO A 98 19.57 -11.44 -3.34
CA PRO A 98 20.52 -10.66 -4.15
C PRO A 98 19.85 -9.57 -4.98
N GLY A 99 18.59 -9.76 -5.40
CA GLY A 99 17.79 -8.74 -6.09
C GLY A 99 17.53 -7.54 -5.19
N MET A 100 17.08 -7.77 -3.97
CA MET A 100 16.87 -6.71 -2.99
C MET A 100 18.16 -6.01 -2.59
N ALA A 101 19.28 -6.75 -2.54
CA ALA A 101 20.60 -6.14 -2.28
C ALA A 101 20.97 -5.08 -3.34
N ARG A 102 20.61 -5.30 -4.62
CA ARG A 102 20.86 -4.34 -5.71
C ARG A 102 20.01 -3.07 -5.64
N VAL A 103 18.83 -3.12 -5.04
CA VAL A 103 17.88 -2.00 -4.97
C VAL A 103 17.80 -1.37 -3.58
N MET A 104 18.71 -1.69 -2.68
CA MET A 104 18.66 -1.25 -1.28
C MET A 104 18.76 0.27 -1.12
N ASP A 105 19.39 0.96 -2.05
CA ASP A 105 19.42 2.42 -2.13
C ASP A 105 18.01 3.05 -2.27
N LYS A 106 17.02 2.29 -2.73
CA LYS A 106 15.61 2.68 -2.89
C LYS A 106 14.72 2.17 -1.75
N CYS A 107 15.31 1.54 -0.75
CA CYS A 107 14.61 0.82 0.32
C CYS A 107 14.98 1.33 1.71
N VAL A 108 14.11 1.03 2.66
CA VAL A 108 14.31 1.24 4.10
C VAL A 108 13.86 -0.02 4.83
N PRO A 109 14.77 -0.93 5.21
CA PRO A 109 14.45 -2.00 6.15
C PRO A 109 14.04 -1.44 7.51
N LEU A 110 12.94 -1.95 8.05
CA LEU A 110 12.43 -1.66 9.38
C LEU A 110 12.74 -2.85 10.27
N ARG A 111 13.60 -2.69 11.29
CA ARG A 111 14.09 -3.79 12.15
C ARG A 111 13.41 -3.87 13.51
N SER A 112 12.56 -2.93 13.85
CA SER A 112 11.98 -2.78 15.18
C SER A 112 10.48 -2.54 15.17
N VAL A 113 9.76 -3.19 14.24
CA VAL A 113 8.31 -3.05 14.12
C VAL A 113 7.63 -3.76 15.27
N HIS A 114 6.70 -3.06 15.94
CA HIS A 114 5.93 -3.60 17.06
C HIS A 114 4.48 -3.11 17.04
N GLY A 115 3.67 -3.62 17.97
CA GLY A 115 2.26 -3.21 18.13
C GLY A 115 1.27 -4.36 17.90
N SER A 116 1.74 -5.53 17.45
CA SER A 116 0.88 -6.71 17.41
C SER A 116 0.41 -7.06 18.83
N PRO A 117 -0.91 -7.25 19.05
CA PRO A 117 -1.44 -7.45 20.40
C PRO A 117 -1.16 -8.84 20.97
N ASN A 118 -0.84 -9.80 20.12
CA ASN A 118 -0.56 -11.19 20.44
C ASN A 118 0.04 -11.90 19.21
N GLY A 119 0.35 -13.18 19.34
CA GLY A 119 0.84 -14.01 18.23
C GLY A 119 -0.26 -14.67 17.40
N ALA A 120 -1.46 -14.11 17.32
CA ALA A 120 -2.50 -14.63 16.45
C ALA A 120 -2.36 -14.09 15.02
N HIS A 121 -2.49 -14.97 14.05
CA HIS A 121 -2.44 -14.61 12.64
C HIS A 121 -3.64 -13.78 12.23
N ASP A 122 -3.44 -12.47 12.11
CA ASP A 122 -4.45 -11.52 11.68
C ASP A 122 -3.79 -10.40 10.87
N SER A 123 -4.16 -10.28 9.62
CA SER A 123 -3.67 -9.22 8.73
C SER A 123 -4.12 -7.81 9.13
N PHE A 124 -5.02 -7.71 10.10
CA PHE A 124 -5.70 -6.48 10.49
C PHE A 124 -4.74 -5.34 10.83
N ILE A 125 -3.72 -5.62 11.66
CA ILE A 125 -2.74 -4.59 12.06
C ILE A 125 -1.94 -4.07 10.88
N CYS A 126 -1.60 -4.94 9.91
CA CYS A 126 -0.88 -4.55 8.69
C CYS A 126 -1.70 -3.58 7.83
N TYR A 127 -3.03 -3.71 7.81
CA TYR A 127 -3.89 -2.88 6.96
C TYR A 127 -4.48 -1.67 7.66
N THR A 128 -4.51 -1.65 9.01
CA THR A 128 -5.14 -0.57 9.78
C THR A 128 -4.17 0.25 10.62
N GLY A 129 -2.98 -0.27 10.92
CA GLY A 129 -2.06 0.28 11.92
C GLY A 129 -2.57 0.16 13.36
N ARG A 130 -3.64 -0.60 13.59
CA ARG A 130 -4.36 -0.71 14.85
C ARG A 130 -4.49 -2.16 15.30
N SER A 131 -4.58 -2.35 16.60
CA SER A 131 -4.91 -3.67 17.14
C SER A 131 -6.41 -3.99 16.97
N THR A 132 -6.75 -5.27 17.04
CA THR A 132 -8.15 -5.75 17.01
C THR A 132 -8.93 -5.40 18.28
N ARG A 133 -8.27 -4.86 19.30
CA ARG A 133 -8.90 -4.46 20.57
C ARG A 133 -9.63 -3.13 20.41
N ASN A 134 -10.71 -2.95 21.19
CA ASN A 134 -11.45 -1.67 21.29
C ASN A 134 -11.94 -1.12 19.94
N GLN A 135 -12.37 -2.00 19.04
CA GLN A 135 -12.91 -1.56 17.76
C GLN A 135 -14.24 -0.82 17.92
N PRO A 136 -14.49 0.25 17.14
CA PRO A 136 -15.80 0.85 17.06
C PRO A 136 -16.79 -0.11 16.37
N PRO A 137 -18.11 0.12 16.52
CA PRO A 137 -19.10 -0.62 15.74
C PRO A 137 -18.79 -0.59 14.25
N GLY A 138 -18.74 -1.75 13.59
CA GLY A 138 -18.32 -1.92 12.20
C GLY A 138 -16.83 -2.19 12.01
N GLY A 139 -16.00 -2.03 13.05
CA GLY A 139 -14.55 -2.27 13.00
C GLY A 139 -13.74 -1.12 12.37
N TRP A 140 -12.43 -1.16 12.54
CA TRP A 140 -11.52 -0.18 11.94
C TRP A 140 -11.38 -0.40 10.43
N PRO A 141 -11.46 0.65 9.60
CA PRO A 141 -11.22 0.52 8.17
C PRO A 141 -9.74 0.37 7.83
N SER A 142 -9.45 -0.38 6.78
CA SER A 142 -8.12 -0.49 6.19
C SER A 142 -7.69 0.82 5.52
N ILE A 143 -6.38 1.01 5.33
CA ILE A 143 -5.81 2.17 4.61
C ILE A 143 -6.47 2.35 3.23
N GLY A 144 -6.69 1.27 2.47
CA GLY A 144 -7.33 1.34 1.16
C GLY A 144 -8.76 1.88 1.23
N SER A 145 -9.52 1.47 2.24
CA SER A 145 -10.89 1.95 2.47
C SER A 145 -10.92 3.42 2.90
N ILE A 146 -9.96 3.84 3.75
CA ILE A 146 -9.81 5.25 4.15
C ILE A 146 -9.47 6.12 2.94
N VAL A 147 -8.50 5.72 2.12
CA VAL A 147 -8.11 6.44 0.90
C VAL A 147 -9.27 6.51 -0.08
N SER A 148 -10.00 5.40 -0.26
CA SER A 148 -11.23 5.38 -1.06
C SER A 148 -12.27 6.39 -0.56
N ARG A 149 -12.44 6.53 0.76
CA ARG A 149 -13.41 7.46 1.37
C ARG A 149 -12.99 8.91 1.27
N VAL A 150 -11.69 9.19 1.54
CA VAL A 150 -11.19 10.57 1.67
C VAL A 150 -10.85 11.18 0.31
N GLN A 151 -10.27 10.40 -0.60
CA GLN A 151 -9.77 10.89 -1.88
C GLN A 151 -10.57 10.39 -3.08
N GLY A 152 -11.23 9.23 -2.96
CA GLY A 152 -11.94 8.60 -4.06
C GLY A 152 -11.03 8.12 -5.19
N ALA A 153 -11.63 7.82 -6.33
CA ALA A 153 -10.93 7.39 -7.54
C ALA A 153 -10.22 8.57 -8.23
N THR A 154 -9.02 8.32 -8.75
CA THR A 154 -8.34 9.29 -9.65
C THR A 154 -8.92 9.24 -11.05
N ASN A 155 -9.34 8.05 -11.45
CA ASN A 155 -10.06 7.79 -12.69
C ASN A 155 -11.33 7.02 -12.35
N PRO A 156 -12.52 7.50 -12.74
CA PRO A 156 -13.80 6.83 -12.42
C PRO A 156 -13.85 5.36 -12.84
N SER A 157 -13.11 5.00 -13.92
CA SER A 157 -13.08 3.64 -14.46
C SER A 157 -12.14 2.68 -13.71
N VAL A 158 -11.43 3.17 -12.69
CA VAL A 158 -10.49 2.35 -11.90
C VAL A 158 -10.82 2.49 -10.43
N PRO A 159 -11.16 1.40 -9.72
CA PRO A 159 -11.40 1.46 -8.29
C PRO A 159 -10.21 2.04 -7.53
N PRO A 160 -10.44 2.94 -6.55
CA PRO A 160 -9.34 3.53 -5.77
C PRO A 160 -8.63 2.52 -4.89
N PHE A 161 -9.31 1.45 -4.49
CA PHE A 161 -8.77 0.37 -3.68
C PHE A 161 -8.98 -0.99 -4.33
N ILE A 162 -7.90 -1.70 -4.63
CA ILE A 162 -7.91 -3.01 -5.28
C ILE A 162 -7.14 -4.02 -4.42
N GLY A 163 -7.75 -5.19 -4.21
CA GLY A 163 -7.17 -6.29 -3.45
C GLY A 163 -6.82 -7.48 -4.34
N LEU A 164 -5.53 -7.77 -4.49
CA LEU A 164 -5.00 -8.96 -5.16
C LEU A 164 -4.77 -10.09 -4.13
N ALA A 165 -5.72 -10.26 -3.22
CA ALA A 165 -5.67 -11.27 -2.18
C ALA A 165 -6.55 -12.46 -2.61
N PRO A 166 -5.98 -13.56 -3.07
CA PRO A 166 -6.73 -14.78 -3.38
C PRO A 166 -7.23 -15.43 -2.10
N ASP A 167 -8.20 -16.33 -2.24
CA ASP A 167 -8.67 -17.11 -1.12
C ASP A 167 -7.53 -17.96 -0.54
N ALA A 168 -7.39 -17.94 0.79
CA ALA A 168 -6.41 -18.70 1.55
C ALA A 168 -7.11 -19.76 2.42
N GLY A 169 -6.36 -20.77 2.85
CA GLY A 169 -6.90 -21.81 3.74
C GLY A 169 -7.22 -21.29 5.13
N HIS A 170 -6.44 -20.33 5.62
CA HIS A 170 -6.72 -19.56 6.82
C HIS A 170 -7.35 -18.22 6.42
N ALA A 171 -8.59 -17.98 6.85
CA ALA A 171 -9.40 -16.85 6.38
C ALA A 171 -8.70 -15.47 6.46
N PRO A 172 -8.02 -15.08 7.56
CA PRO A 172 -7.30 -13.83 7.65
C PRO A 172 -6.23 -13.64 6.57
N TYR A 173 -5.63 -14.73 6.09
CA TYR A 173 -4.59 -14.70 5.06
C TYR A 173 -5.11 -14.31 3.66
N GLY A 174 -6.41 -14.47 3.41
CA GLY A 174 -7.07 -14.06 2.16
C GLY A 174 -7.70 -12.67 2.21
N SER A 175 -7.51 -11.91 3.31
CA SER A 175 -8.09 -10.58 3.42
C SER A 175 -7.27 -9.54 2.65
N PRO A 176 -7.89 -8.70 1.82
CA PRO A 176 -7.24 -7.54 1.21
C PRO A 176 -7.26 -6.30 2.11
N GLY A 177 -7.85 -6.38 3.30
CA GLY A 177 -8.20 -5.27 4.17
C GLY A 177 -9.72 -5.01 4.16
N LEU A 178 -10.29 -4.79 5.35
CA LEU A 178 -11.73 -4.61 5.52
C LEU A 178 -12.14 -3.13 5.46
N PRO A 179 -13.37 -2.83 5.00
CA PRO A 179 -13.87 -1.45 4.96
C PRO A 179 -14.24 -0.88 6.34
N GLY A 180 -14.38 -1.75 7.33
CA GLY A 180 -14.75 -1.33 8.67
C GLY A 180 -16.05 -0.53 8.70
N TYR A 181 -16.13 0.48 9.56
CA TYR A 181 -17.31 1.34 9.69
C TYR A 181 -17.58 2.23 8.47
N LEU A 182 -16.71 2.25 7.46
CA LEU A 182 -16.95 2.99 6.22
C LEU A 182 -17.91 2.27 5.27
N GLY A 183 -18.15 0.98 5.50
CA GLY A 183 -19.12 0.20 4.75
C GLY A 183 -18.61 -0.30 3.39
N VAL A 184 -19.46 -1.10 2.74
CA VAL A 184 -19.11 -1.85 1.51
C VAL A 184 -18.75 -0.97 0.32
N GLY A 185 -19.22 0.29 0.27
CA GLY A 185 -18.88 1.25 -0.79
C GLY A 185 -17.39 1.59 -0.86
N HIS A 186 -16.64 1.31 0.21
CA HIS A 186 -15.21 1.54 0.30
C HIS A 186 -14.40 0.24 0.47
N ALA A 187 -15.02 -0.93 0.22
CA ALA A 187 -14.35 -2.21 0.23
C ALA A 187 -13.37 -2.34 -0.95
N ALA A 188 -12.37 -3.22 -0.79
CA ALA A 188 -11.46 -3.55 -1.88
C ALA A 188 -12.22 -4.17 -3.06
N PHE A 189 -12.00 -3.65 -4.26
CA PHE A 189 -12.35 -4.34 -5.48
C PHE A 189 -11.43 -5.55 -5.67
N ARG A 190 -12.01 -6.75 -5.85
CA ARG A 190 -11.25 -8.00 -6.02
C ARG A 190 -11.41 -8.51 -7.45
N PRO A 191 -10.38 -8.38 -8.32
CA PRO A 191 -10.47 -8.77 -9.73
C PRO A 191 -10.32 -10.28 -9.96
N SER A 192 -10.48 -11.12 -8.96
CA SER A 192 -10.38 -12.58 -9.03
C SER A 192 -11.76 -13.24 -9.13
N GLY A 193 -11.84 -14.38 -9.84
CA GLY A 193 -13.08 -15.15 -9.98
C GLY A 193 -14.08 -14.55 -10.96
N PRO A 194 -15.40 -14.81 -10.80
CA PRO A 194 -16.46 -14.39 -11.72
C PRO A 194 -16.51 -12.88 -11.98
N ALA A 195 -16.07 -12.07 -11.01
CA ALA A 195 -16.04 -10.60 -11.16
C ALA A 195 -15.22 -10.12 -12.37
N ARG A 196 -14.26 -10.90 -12.86
CA ARG A 196 -13.50 -10.55 -14.07
C ARG A 196 -14.35 -10.69 -15.33
N ASP A 197 -15.16 -11.74 -15.38
CA ASP A 197 -16.03 -12.01 -16.54
C ASP A 197 -17.21 -11.03 -16.57
N ASP A 198 -17.66 -10.58 -15.38
CA ASP A 198 -18.70 -9.56 -15.22
C ASP A 198 -18.26 -8.14 -15.65
N MET A 199 -16.96 -7.89 -15.82
CA MET A 199 -16.42 -6.62 -16.32
C MET A 199 -16.55 -6.44 -17.84
N ILE A 200 -17.03 -7.44 -18.56
CA ILE A 200 -17.24 -7.40 -20.01
C ILE A 200 -18.74 -7.28 -20.29
N LEU A 201 -19.14 -6.25 -21.01
CA LEU A 201 -20.52 -6.09 -21.44
C LEU A 201 -20.89 -7.21 -22.43
N HIS A 202 -21.67 -8.18 -21.97
CA HIS A 202 -22.23 -9.23 -22.82
C HIS A 202 -23.63 -8.82 -23.30
N GLY A 203 -23.77 -8.57 -24.62
CA GLY A 203 -25.08 -8.41 -25.27
C GLY A 203 -25.82 -7.09 -25.03
N ILE A 204 -25.18 -6.08 -24.43
CA ILE A 204 -25.72 -4.73 -24.25
C ILE A 204 -24.76 -3.74 -24.93
N SER A 205 -25.27 -2.90 -25.83
CA SER A 205 -24.45 -1.84 -26.40
C SER A 205 -24.23 -0.70 -25.39
N GLU A 206 -23.13 0.02 -25.54
CA GLU A 206 -22.77 1.15 -24.68
C GLU A 206 -23.88 2.25 -24.72
N GLU A 207 -24.49 2.51 -25.88
CA GLU A 207 -25.61 3.43 -26.02
C GLU A 207 -26.80 3.01 -25.16
N ARG A 208 -27.19 1.74 -25.19
CA ARG A 208 -28.27 1.20 -24.37
C ARG A 208 -28.00 1.28 -22.88
N LEU A 209 -26.73 1.17 -22.49
CA LEU A 209 -26.32 1.32 -21.11
C LEU A 209 -26.42 2.78 -20.65
N GLN A 210 -26.05 3.72 -21.54
CA GLN A 210 -26.15 5.16 -21.29
C GLN A 210 -27.62 5.62 -21.19
N ASP A 211 -28.49 5.11 -22.05
CA ASP A 211 -29.93 5.39 -21.99
C ASP A 211 -30.56 4.90 -20.69
N ARG A 212 -30.17 3.70 -20.22
CA ARG A 212 -30.58 3.17 -18.91
C ARG A 212 -30.08 4.02 -17.75
N ARG A 213 -28.84 4.52 -17.84
CA ARG A 213 -28.25 5.43 -16.85
C ARG A 213 -29.06 6.73 -16.74
N GLN A 214 -29.44 7.31 -17.88
CA GLN A 214 -30.24 8.55 -17.93
C GLN A 214 -31.64 8.33 -17.37
N LEU A 215 -32.30 7.24 -17.76
CA LEU A 215 -33.64 6.89 -17.28
C LEU A 215 -33.62 6.64 -15.75
N ARG A 216 -32.62 5.93 -15.25
CA ARG A 216 -32.45 5.69 -13.82
C ARG A 216 -32.25 7.00 -13.05
N ARG A 217 -31.38 7.90 -13.51
CA ARG A 217 -31.18 9.22 -12.89
C ARG A 217 -32.47 10.03 -12.77
N GLN A 218 -33.36 9.94 -13.76
CA GLN A 218 -34.68 10.61 -13.73
C GLN A 218 -35.62 9.97 -12.71
N LEU A 219 -35.57 8.65 -12.53
CA LEU A 219 -36.40 7.94 -11.55
C LEU A 219 -35.85 8.11 -10.10
N ASP A 220 -34.54 8.19 -9.92
CA ASP A 220 -33.88 8.31 -8.61
C ASP A 220 -34.03 9.73 -8.01
N THR A 221 -34.29 10.76 -8.82
CA THR A 221 -34.63 12.10 -8.31
C THR A 221 -35.90 12.09 -7.47
N LEU A 222 -36.85 11.21 -7.78
CA LEU A 222 -38.12 11.05 -7.04
C LEU A 222 -37.94 10.28 -5.71
N ARG A 223 -36.85 9.53 -5.54
CA ARG A 223 -36.58 8.73 -4.32
C ARG A 223 -35.67 9.43 -3.31
N ARG A 224 -34.89 10.44 -3.71
CA ARG A 224 -33.90 11.14 -2.86
C ARG A 224 -34.53 11.97 -1.75
N ASP A 225 -35.75 12.42 -1.94
CA ASP A 225 -36.43 13.26 -0.91
C ASP A 225 -36.77 12.50 0.37
N GLY A 226 -36.57 11.17 0.43
CA GLY A 226 -36.83 10.30 1.58
C GLY A 226 -35.60 9.62 2.21
N ASP A 227 -34.38 9.80 1.66
CA ASP A 227 -33.17 9.10 2.16
C ASP A 227 -32.53 9.85 3.33
N THR A 228 -33.00 9.59 4.53
CA THR A 228 -32.41 10.13 5.76
C THR A 228 -31.18 9.34 6.24
N SER A 229 -30.89 8.19 5.63
CA SER A 229 -29.80 7.26 6.09
C SER A 229 -28.51 7.32 5.28
N GLY A 230 -28.51 7.97 4.10
CA GLY A 230 -27.39 7.99 3.18
C GLY A 230 -27.10 6.62 2.51
N THR A 231 -27.92 5.61 2.76
CA THR A 231 -27.75 4.25 2.23
C THR A 231 -27.90 4.22 0.71
N PHE A 232 -28.86 4.97 0.18
CA PHE A 232 -29.08 5.08 -1.26
C PHE A 232 -27.96 5.86 -1.97
N ALA A 233 -27.41 6.89 -1.33
CA ALA A 233 -26.25 7.62 -1.87
C ALA A 233 -25.00 6.70 -2.01
N GLY A 234 -24.77 5.81 -1.05
CA GLY A 234 -23.70 4.82 -1.14
C GLY A 234 -23.92 3.80 -2.28
N LEU A 235 -25.15 3.32 -2.44
CA LEU A 235 -25.52 2.41 -3.54
C LEU A 235 -25.41 3.09 -4.91
N ASP A 236 -25.77 4.37 -5.02
CA ASP A 236 -25.63 5.14 -6.26
C ASP A 236 -24.15 5.29 -6.64
N GLN A 237 -23.28 5.57 -5.69
CA GLN A 237 -21.84 5.68 -5.93
C GLN A 237 -21.25 4.35 -6.45
N ILE A 238 -21.63 3.22 -5.84
CA ILE A 238 -21.20 1.89 -6.29
C ILE A 238 -21.69 1.60 -7.72
N ASN A 239 -22.95 1.91 -8.01
CA ASN A 239 -23.52 1.69 -9.32
C ASN A 239 -22.90 2.58 -10.40
N GLU A 240 -22.63 3.86 -10.11
CA GLU A 240 -21.92 4.76 -11.03
C GLU A 240 -20.52 4.25 -11.32
N GLN A 241 -19.78 3.85 -10.28
CA GLN A 241 -18.44 3.26 -10.43
C GLN A 241 -18.48 1.96 -11.24
N ALA A 242 -19.44 1.08 -10.99
CA ALA A 242 -19.60 -0.15 -11.77
C ALA A 242 -19.85 0.15 -13.25
N LEU A 243 -20.68 1.15 -13.55
CA LEU A 243 -20.95 1.58 -14.93
C LEU A 243 -19.69 2.18 -15.61
N ASP A 244 -18.94 3.01 -14.90
CA ASP A 244 -17.71 3.60 -15.42
C ASP A 244 -16.62 2.52 -15.69
N ILE A 245 -16.57 1.46 -14.86
CA ILE A 245 -15.72 0.29 -15.10
C ILE A 245 -16.16 -0.49 -16.35
N LEU A 246 -17.48 -0.71 -16.52
CA LEU A 246 -18.04 -1.47 -17.64
C LEU A 246 -17.93 -0.74 -18.97
N THR A 247 -17.87 0.59 -18.96
CA THR A 247 -17.80 1.43 -20.18
C THR A 247 -16.37 1.81 -20.58
N SER A 248 -15.38 1.47 -19.79
CA SER A 248 -13.97 1.76 -20.08
C SER A 248 -13.12 0.49 -20.10
N SER A 249 -12.27 0.36 -21.11
CA SER A 249 -11.30 -0.74 -21.17
C SER A 249 -10.13 -0.60 -20.16
N ARG A 250 -9.97 0.55 -19.51
CA ARG A 250 -8.76 0.89 -18.75
C ARG A 250 -8.42 -0.12 -17.63
N LEU A 251 -9.42 -0.50 -16.82
CA LEU A 251 -9.21 -1.51 -15.80
C LEU A 251 -8.96 -2.89 -16.41
N ALA A 252 -9.76 -3.26 -17.43
CA ALA A 252 -9.59 -4.53 -18.14
C ALA A 252 -8.20 -4.62 -18.79
N ASP A 253 -7.73 -3.52 -19.41
CA ASP A 253 -6.40 -3.43 -20.00
C ASP A 253 -5.29 -3.57 -18.94
N ALA A 254 -5.46 -2.96 -17.78
CA ALA A 254 -4.50 -3.09 -16.68
C ALA A 254 -4.41 -4.53 -16.13
N LEU A 255 -5.52 -5.25 -16.11
CA LEU A 255 -5.60 -6.64 -15.67
C LEU A 255 -5.13 -7.65 -16.74
N ASP A 256 -5.11 -7.25 -17.99
CA ASP A 256 -4.67 -8.11 -19.09
C ASP A 256 -3.15 -8.06 -19.26
N LEU A 257 -2.47 -9.06 -18.68
CA LEU A 257 -1.02 -9.17 -18.75
C LEU A 257 -0.50 -9.47 -20.17
N SER A 258 -1.36 -9.88 -21.11
CA SER A 258 -0.95 -10.09 -22.51
C SER A 258 -0.57 -8.78 -23.20
N LYS A 259 -1.08 -7.65 -22.69
CA LYS A 259 -0.78 -6.29 -23.18
C LYS A 259 0.52 -5.69 -22.62
N GLU A 260 1.18 -6.38 -21.70
CA GLU A 260 2.48 -5.96 -21.19
C GLU A 260 3.61 -6.42 -22.10
N ASP A 261 4.71 -5.65 -22.14
CA ASP A 261 5.93 -6.05 -22.84
C ASP A 261 6.39 -7.44 -22.37
N PRO A 262 6.59 -8.39 -23.30
CA PRO A 262 7.06 -9.72 -22.95
C PRO A 262 8.36 -9.74 -22.14
N ALA A 263 9.29 -8.80 -22.38
CA ALA A 263 10.54 -8.70 -21.63
C ALA A 263 10.30 -8.29 -20.17
N ILE A 264 9.36 -7.38 -19.94
CA ILE A 264 8.95 -6.98 -18.59
C ILE A 264 8.25 -8.14 -17.87
N ARG A 265 7.35 -8.85 -18.56
CA ARG A 265 6.70 -10.05 -18.00
C ARG A 265 7.72 -11.12 -17.60
N GLU A 266 8.71 -11.37 -18.46
CA GLU A 266 9.77 -12.34 -18.18
C GLU A 266 10.61 -11.88 -16.98
N ARG A 267 10.92 -10.61 -16.86
CA ARG A 267 11.68 -10.03 -15.73
C ARG A 267 11.00 -10.30 -14.39
N TYR A 268 9.69 -10.08 -14.29
CA TYR A 268 8.91 -10.47 -13.10
C TYR A 268 8.86 -11.99 -12.95
N GLY A 269 8.60 -12.70 -14.04
CA GLY A 269 8.33 -14.14 -14.05
C GLY A 269 6.91 -14.46 -13.59
N LYS A 270 6.51 -15.72 -13.69
CA LYS A 270 5.17 -16.17 -13.33
C LYS A 270 5.03 -16.48 -11.84
N GLY A 271 6.07 -17.04 -11.25
CA GLY A 271 5.97 -17.60 -9.90
C GLY A 271 5.11 -18.85 -9.86
N ASN A 272 4.46 -19.08 -8.72
CA ASN A 272 3.52 -20.18 -8.54
C ASN A 272 2.13 -19.61 -8.13
N PRO A 273 1.13 -19.72 -9.00
CA PRO A 273 -0.21 -19.19 -8.75
C PRO A 273 -1.03 -20.05 -7.76
N ASN A 274 -0.54 -21.28 -7.47
CA ASN A 274 -1.23 -22.15 -6.54
C ASN A 274 -0.97 -21.72 -5.09
N ARG A 275 -2.00 -21.85 -4.28
CA ARG A 275 -1.90 -21.67 -2.84
C ARG A 275 -0.83 -22.59 -2.24
N TYR A 276 -0.05 -22.07 -1.28
CA TYR A 276 0.93 -22.85 -0.55
C TYR A 276 0.39 -23.16 0.85
N GLY A 277 0.04 -24.41 1.11
CA GLY A 277 -0.58 -24.80 2.35
C GLY A 277 -1.89 -24.05 2.62
N ASP A 278 -1.99 -23.43 3.79
CA ASP A 278 -3.11 -22.57 4.20
C ASP A 278 -2.86 -21.08 3.89
N GLY A 279 -1.68 -20.74 3.34
CA GLY A 279 -1.27 -19.38 2.98
C GLY A 279 -1.72 -18.91 1.60
N ALA A 280 -1.05 -17.88 1.11
CA ALA A 280 -1.25 -17.30 -0.20
C ALA A 280 -0.34 -17.95 -1.28
N PRO A 281 -0.62 -17.74 -2.56
CA PRO A 281 0.30 -18.10 -3.65
C PRO A 281 1.61 -17.32 -3.59
N ARG A 282 2.63 -17.85 -4.25
CA ARG A 282 3.88 -17.15 -4.58
C ARG A 282 3.83 -16.67 -6.01
N ASN A 283 2.76 -15.96 -6.35
CA ASN A 283 2.44 -15.51 -7.69
C ASN A 283 3.15 -14.18 -7.99
N LEU A 284 4.16 -14.21 -8.85
CA LEU A 284 4.92 -13.02 -9.25
C LEU A 284 4.13 -12.09 -10.18
N GLU A 285 3.16 -12.62 -10.90
CA GLU A 285 2.26 -11.80 -11.73
C GLU A 285 1.44 -10.80 -10.90
N HIS A 286 1.22 -11.05 -9.59
CA HIS A 286 0.55 -10.09 -8.71
C HIS A 286 1.38 -8.82 -8.48
N PHE A 287 2.71 -8.90 -8.45
CA PHE A 287 3.58 -7.72 -8.38
C PHE A 287 3.47 -6.88 -9.66
N LEU A 288 3.48 -7.52 -10.82
CA LEU A 288 3.26 -6.86 -12.10
C LEU A 288 1.86 -6.24 -12.20
N LEU A 289 0.82 -6.97 -11.79
CA LEU A 289 -0.55 -6.45 -11.75
C LEU A 289 -0.66 -5.24 -10.82
N ALA A 290 -0.02 -5.27 -9.64
CA ALA A 290 -0.04 -4.14 -8.72
C ALA A 290 0.56 -2.88 -9.36
N ARG A 291 1.70 -2.99 -10.07
CA ARG A 291 2.29 -1.88 -10.82
C ARG A 291 1.34 -1.36 -11.90
N ARG A 292 0.77 -2.25 -12.73
CA ARG A 292 -0.15 -1.87 -13.80
C ARG A 292 -1.42 -1.19 -13.27
N LEU A 293 -1.94 -1.64 -12.15
CA LEU A 293 -3.13 -1.07 -11.51
C LEU A 293 -2.88 0.33 -10.96
N VAL A 294 -1.75 0.58 -10.31
CA VAL A 294 -1.42 1.94 -9.86
C VAL A 294 -1.13 2.87 -11.04
N GLU A 295 -0.50 2.39 -12.09
CA GLU A 295 -0.30 3.12 -13.36
C GLU A 295 -1.65 3.46 -14.03
N ALA A 296 -2.66 2.57 -13.93
CA ALA A 296 -4.01 2.83 -14.41
C ALA A 296 -4.80 3.81 -13.54
N GLY A 297 -4.39 4.07 -12.30
CA GLY A 297 -5.00 5.06 -11.42
C GLY A 297 -5.56 4.51 -10.11
N ALA A 298 -5.29 3.25 -9.73
CA ALA A 298 -5.58 2.77 -8.39
C ALA A 298 -4.70 3.49 -7.37
N ARG A 299 -5.27 3.88 -6.22
CA ARG A 299 -4.54 4.58 -5.15
C ARG A 299 -3.92 3.63 -4.14
N VAL A 300 -4.60 2.52 -3.87
CA VAL A 300 -4.09 1.49 -2.97
C VAL A 300 -4.31 0.12 -3.61
N VAL A 301 -3.23 -0.63 -3.72
CA VAL A 301 -3.26 -2.03 -4.13
C VAL A 301 -2.67 -2.87 -3.01
N THR A 302 -3.43 -3.83 -2.51
CA THR A 302 -2.94 -4.82 -1.54
C THR A 302 -2.76 -6.16 -2.22
N LEU A 303 -1.69 -6.87 -1.89
CA LEU A 303 -1.47 -8.25 -2.33
C LEU A 303 -0.93 -9.11 -1.18
N ASN A 304 -1.29 -10.39 -1.19
CA ASN A 304 -0.87 -11.35 -0.20
C ASN A 304 0.13 -12.32 -0.84
N PHE A 305 1.19 -12.64 -0.11
CA PHE A 305 2.30 -13.40 -0.67
C PHE A 305 2.82 -14.49 0.25
N GLY A 306 2.81 -15.73 -0.24
CA GLY A 306 3.46 -16.87 0.39
C GLY A 306 2.78 -17.37 1.67
N ARG A 307 3.54 -18.12 2.45
CA ARG A 307 3.21 -18.62 3.79
C ARG A 307 4.49 -18.64 4.62
N TRP A 308 4.64 -17.67 5.50
CA TRP A 308 5.86 -17.48 6.28
C TRP A 308 5.79 -18.05 7.69
N ASP A 309 4.72 -18.77 7.98
CA ASP A 309 4.49 -19.44 9.26
C ASP A 309 5.31 -20.71 9.41
N PHE A 310 6.63 -20.54 9.55
CA PHE A 310 7.61 -21.62 9.55
C PHE A 310 7.93 -22.14 10.95
N HIS A 311 6.98 -22.83 11.58
CA HIS A 311 7.21 -23.56 12.85
C HIS A 311 8.14 -24.76 12.70
N SER A 312 8.45 -25.17 11.48
CA SER A 312 9.40 -26.21 11.14
C SER A 312 10.12 -25.89 9.84
N ASN A 313 11.35 -26.37 9.71
CA ASN A 313 12.15 -26.26 8.47
C ASN A 313 12.30 -24.81 7.94
N ASN A 314 12.36 -23.80 8.83
CA ASN A 314 12.36 -22.38 8.48
C ASN A 314 13.34 -22.04 7.35
N PHE A 315 14.59 -22.49 7.48
CA PHE A 315 15.63 -22.15 6.50
C PHE A 315 15.43 -22.83 5.17
N SER A 316 15.07 -24.11 5.17
CA SER A 316 14.77 -24.86 3.94
C SER A 316 13.56 -24.30 3.19
N GLU A 317 12.48 -23.99 3.91
CA GLU A 317 11.28 -23.36 3.35
C GLU A 317 11.57 -21.95 2.83
N ALA A 318 12.30 -21.15 3.58
CA ALA A 318 12.67 -19.81 3.16
C ALA A 318 13.52 -19.81 1.89
N LYS A 319 14.68 -20.52 1.89
CA LYS A 319 15.63 -20.47 0.77
C LYS A 319 15.17 -21.15 -0.49
N ASN A 320 14.40 -22.24 -0.41
CA ASN A 320 14.02 -23.01 -1.59
C ASN A 320 12.66 -22.60 -2.16
N THR A 321 11.82 -21.98 -1.33
CA THR A 321 10.39 -21.87 -1.63
C THR A 321 9.87 -20.43 -1.62
N HIS A 322 10.39 -19.53 -0.77
CA HIS A 322 9.81 -18.20 -0.57
C HIS A 322 10.75 -17.07 -0.97
N LEU A 323 11.97 -17.03 -0.43
CA LEU A 323 12.91 -15.94 -0.67
C LEU A 323 13.24 -15.71 -2.15
N PRO A 324 13.47 -16.76 -2.99
CA PRO A 324 13.78 -16.52 -4.40
C PRO A 324 12.65 -15.85 -5.18
N TYR A 325 11.38 -16.21 -4.88
CA TYR A 325 10.23 -15.57 -5.50
C TYR A 325 10.01 -14.16 -4.95
N PHE A 326 10.10 -13.99 -3.63
CA PHE A 326 9.94 -12.69 -2.99
C PHE A 326 11.00 -11.70 -3.45
N ASP A 327 12.25 -12.11 -3.45
CA ASP A 327 13.38 -11.30 -3.92
C ASP A 327 13.18 -10.84 -5.36
N ARG A 328 12.86 -11.77 -6.27
CA ARG A 328 12.61 -11.44 -7.67
C ARG A 328 11.40 -10.52 -7.84
N GLY A 329 10.28 -10.83 -7.21
CA GLY A 329 9.04 -10.05 -7.37
C GLY A 329 9.17 -8.63 -6.84
N LEU A 330 9.70 -8.48 -5.61
CA LEU A 330 9.80 -7.19 -4.96
C LEU A 330 10.90 -6.31 -5.59
N SER A 331 12.09 -6.86 -5.83
CA SER A 331 13.17 -6.08 -6.46
C SER A 331 12.78 -5.61 -7.86
N THR A 332 12.17 -6.48 -8.67
CA THR A 332 11.68 -6.12 -10.01
C THR A 332 10.60 -5.04 -9.95
N LEU A 333 9.68 -5.12 -8.98
CA LEU A 333 8.65 -4.09 -8.79
C LEU A 333 9.28 -2.72 -8.49
N ILE A 334 10.26 -2.68 -7.59
CA ILE A 334 10.94 -1.44 -7.20
C ILE A 334 11.72 -0.86 -8.38
N GLU A 335 12.45 -1.69 -9.11
CA GLU A 335 13.19 -1.28 -10.31
C GLU A 335 12.25 -0.76 -11.41
N ASP A 336 11.17 -1.48 -11.73
CA ASP A 336 10.19 -1.12 -12.78
C ASP A 336 9.48 0.21 -12.45
N LEU A 337 9.09 0.43 -11.19
CA LEU A 337 8.53 1.70 -10.74
C LEU A 337 9.53 2.87 -10.95
N HIS A 338 10.80 2.67 -10.63
CA HIS A 338 11.84 3.69 -10.81
C HIS A 338 12.13 3.97 -12.28
N GLU A 339 12.28 2.93 -13.10
CA GLU A 339 12.52 3.04 -14.55
C GLU A 339 11.40 3.77 -15.28
N ARG A 340 10.16 3.66 -14.77
CA ARG A 340 8.98 4.38 -15.28
C ARG A 340 8.81 5.79 -14.72
N GLY A 341 9.71 6.25 -13.85
CA GLY A 341 9.58 7.54 -13.19
C GLY A 341 8.48 7.61 -12.13
N MET A 342 7.99 6.47 -11.67
CA MET A 342 6.94 6.35 -10.65
C MET A 342 7.51 6.17 -9.23
N GLY A 343 8.83 6.12 -9.07
CA GLY A 343 9.49 5.83 -7.80
C GLY A 343 9.12 6.78 -6.67
N ASP A 344 8.91 8.06 -6.97
CA ASP A 344 8.52 9.08 -5.98
C ASP A 344 7.00 9.13 -5.74
N ASP A 345 6.22 8.56 -6.65
CA ASP A 345 4.76 8.61 -6.62
C ASP A 345 4.12 7.31 -6.10
N VAL A 346 4.89 6.25 -5.96
CA VAL A 346 4.40 4.96 -5.46
C VAL A 346 5.22 4.51 -4.26
N ALA A 347 4.58 4.43 -3.09
CA ALA A 347 5.16 3.82 -1.90
C ALA A 347 4.86 2.31 -1.88
N VAL A 348 5.88 1.50 -1.65
CA VAL A 348 5.76 0.05 -1.50
C VAL A 348 6.05 -0.32 -0.06
N VAL A 349 5.18 -1.11 0.58
CA VAL A 349 5.38 -1.64 1.93
C VAL A 349 5.26 -3.16 1.89
N ALA A 350 6.24 -3.87 2.45
CA ALA A 350 6.23 -5.32 2.58
C ALA A 350 6.49 -5.72 4.03
N TRP A 351 5.54 -6.35 4.68
CA TRP A 351 5.59 -6.74 6.09
C TRP A 351 4.66 -7.90 6.44
N GLY A 352 4.82 -8.43 7.65
CA GLY A 352 3.90 -9.37 8.28
C GLY A 352 3.33 -8.81 9.57
N GLU A 353 2.41 -9.55 10.18
CA GLU A 353 1.61 -9.15 11.33
C GLU A 353 2.39 -9.11 12.65
N PHE A 354 3.53 -9.82 12.76
CA PHE A 354 4.46 -9.84 13.91
C PHE A 354 5.80 -10.43 13.46
N GLY A 355 6.71 -10.72 14.41
CA GLY A 355 7.99 -11.37 14.13
C GLY A 355 8.05 -12.81 14.59
N ARG A 356 9.24 -13.39 14.54
CA ARG A 356 9.52 -14.77 14.90
C ARG A 356 10.51 -14.87 16.05
N THR A 357 10.43 -15.97 16.83
CA THR A 357 11.33 -16.18 17.98
C THR A 357 12.79 -16.10 17.57
N PRO A 358 13.65 -15.44 18.38
CA PRO A 358 15.10 -15.46 18.16
C PRO A 358 15.65 -16.87 18.14
N LYS A 359 15.28 -17.69 19.14
CA LYS A 359 15.72 -19.06 19.25
C LYS A 359 14.98 -19.97 18.28
N ILE A 360 15.76 -20.72 17.49
CA ILE A 360 15.28 -21.77 16.62
C ILE A 360 14.78 -22.94 17.49
N ASN A 361 13.57 -23.42 17.20
CA ASN A 361 12.95 -24.51 17.95
C ASN A 361 13.50 -25.90 17.53
N GLY A 362 13.07 -26.97 18.22
CA GLY A 362 13.54 -28.33 17.97
C GLY A 362 13.19 -28.90 16.59
N ASN A 363 12.31 -28.26 15.82
CA ASN A 363 11.92 -28.63 14.48
C ASN A 363 12.61 -27.77 13.40
N ALA A 364 13.70 -27.08 13.74
CA ALA A 364 14.41 -26.13 12.90
C ALA A 364 13.48 -25.00 12.38
N GLY A 365 12.49 -24.61 13.17
CA GLY A 365 11.52 -23.55 12.92
C GLY A 365 11.70 -22.37 13.86
N ARG A 366 10.87 -21.34 13.65
CA ARG A 366 10.73 -20.20 14.56
C ARG A 366 9.25 -20.01 14.90
N ASP A 367 8.97 -19.87 16.18
CA ASP A 367 7.60 -19.67 16.69
C ASP A 367 7.20 -18.19 16.67
N HIS A 368 5.99 -17.87 17.09
CA HIS A 368 5.47 -16.52 17.08
C HIS A 368 6.16 -15.63 18.10
N TRP A 369 6.49 -14.41 17.70
CA TRP A 369 7.15 -13.41 18.55
C TRP A 369 6.57 -12.00 18.31
N PRO A 370 5.45 -11.65 18.95
CA PRO A 370 4.76 -10.38 18.69
C PRO A 370 5.49 -9.14 19.23
N GLN A 371 6.53 -9.33 20.04
CA GLN A 371 7.30 -8.24 20.67
C GLN A 371 8.06 -7.40 19.64
N VAL A 372 8.59 -8.04 18.61
CA VAL A 372 9.30 -7.37 17.54
C VAL A 372 9.21 -8.14 16.24
N GLY A 373 8.92 -7.42 15.16
CA GLY A 373 8.94 -7.88 13.78
C GLY A 373 9.75 -6.93 12.91
N GLY A 374 9.66 -7.14 11.62
CA GLY A 374 10.32 -6.29 10.64
C GLY A 374 9.46 -6.10 9.39
N GLY A 375 9.94 -5.21 8.55
CA GLY A 375 9.31 -4.90 7.27
C GLY A 375 10.27 -4.13 6.37
N LEU A 376 9.73 -3.70 5.23
CA LEU A 376 10.47 -2.89 4.28
C LEU A 376 9.54 -1.84 3.68
N ILE A 377 10.05 -0.63 3.55
CA ILE A 377 9.43 0.45 2.78
C ILE A 377 10.32 0.76 1.58
N ALA A 378 9.74 1.06 0.42
CA ALA A 378 10.49 1.52 -0.75
C ALA A 378 9.73 2.60 -1.52
N GLY A 379 10.44 3.44 -2.25
CA GLY A 379 9.86 4.49 -3.09
C GLY A 379 9.15 5.59 -2.31
N GLY A 380 8.10 6.18 -2.92
CA GLY A 380 7.25 7.20 -2.30
C GLY A 380 7.93 8.55 -2.04
N GLY A 381 9.11 8.82 -2.64
CA GLY A 381 9.90 10.01 -2.35
C GLY A 381 10.42 10.07 -0.92
N PHE A 382 10.40 8.94 -0.21
CA PHE A 382 10.96 8.82 1.13
C PHE A 382 12.50 8.87 1.10
N ARG A 383 13.10 9.26 2.21
CA ARG A 383 14.55 9.11 2.41
C ARG A 383 14.89 7.64 2.52
N THR A 384 15.37 7.06 1.43
CA THR A 384 15.76 5.65 1.33
C THR A 384 17.26 5.44 1.54
N GLY A 385 17.76 4.21 1.41
CA GLY A 385 19.17 3.88 1.60
C GLY A 385 19.61 3.92 3.07
N GLN A 386 18.71 3.68 4.00
CA GLN A 386 18.94 3.63 5.44
C GLN A 386 18.18 2.46 6.09
N VAL A 387 18.53 2.16 7.32
CA VAL A 387 17.80 1.21 8.19
C VAL A 387 17.19 1.98 9.33
N ILE A 388 15.94 1.69 9.71
CA ILE A 388 15.32 2.29 10.89
C ILE A 388 15.10 1.21 11.95
N GLY A 389 15.59 1.52 13.17
CA GLY A 389 15.48 0.68 14.33
C GLY A 389 16.55 -0.41 14.42
N ALA A 390 16.73 -0.91 15.62
CA ALA A 390 17.63 -2.03 15.91
C ALA A 390 17.06 -2.92 17.00
N THR A 391 17.38 -4.21 16.90
CA THR A 391 17.14 -5.19 17.97
C THR A 391 18.42 -5.55 18.69
N ASP A 392 18.28 -6.13 19.86
CA ASP A 392 19.39 -6.61 20.69
C ASP A 392 20.26 -7.64 19.96
N ARG A 393 21.35 -8.06 20.60
CA ARG A 393 22.29 -9.04 20.06
C ARG A 393 21.64 -10.37 19.66
N LEU A 394 20.52 -10.71 20.27
CA LEU A 394 19.78 -11.93 19.98
C LEU A 394 18.61 -11.74 19.00
N GLY A 395 18.20 -10.51 18.71
CA GLY A 395 17.08 -10.20 17.84
C GLY A 395 15.71 -10.35 18.51
N GLY A 396 15.67 -10.34 19.84
CA GLY A 396 14.45 -10.60 20.62
C GLY A 396 13.79 -9.36 21.19
N GLU A 397 14.56 -8.29 21.42
CA GLU A 397 14.10 -7.06 22.03
C GLU A 397 14.51 -5.86 21.19
N ILE A 398 13.67 -4.82 21.19
CA ILE A 398 13.98 -3.55 20.55
C ILE A 398 14.91 -2.75 21.44
N VAL A 399 16.06 -2.34 20.92
CA VAL A 399 17.04 -1.53 21.64
C VAL A 399 17.16 -0.11 21.11
N GLU A 400 16.73 0.12 19.86
CA GLU A 400 16.77 1.44 19.23
C GLU A 400 15.52 1.66 18.37
N ARG A 401 14.96 2.86 18.49
CA ARG A 401 13.87 3.37 17.64
C ARG A 401 12.72 2.34 17.45
N PRO A 402 11.89 2.07 18.45
CA PRO A 402 10.70 1.26 18.26
C PRO A 402 9.77 1.91 17.22
N ILE A 403 9.27 1.09 16.27
CA ILE A 403 8.40 1.53 15.19
C ILE A 403 7.03 0.89 15.37
N HIS A 404 6.02 1.66 15.71
CA HIS A 404 4.66 1.14 15.75
C HIS A 404 4.06 1.07 14.34
N PHE A 405 3.22 0.06 14.04
CA PHE A 405 2.49 -0.02 12.76
C PHE A 405 1.76 1.28 12.42
N GLY A 406 1.19 1.95 13.42
CA GLY A 406 0.50 3.23 13.25
C GLY A 406 1.39 4.37 12.74
N GLU A 407 2.68 4.40 13.08
CA GLU A 407 3.63 5.41 12.57
C GLU A 407 3.91 5.21 11.07
N VAL A 408 4.00 3.95 10.64
CA VAL A 408 4.12 3.62 9.20
C VAL A 408 2.85 4.06 8.47
N HIS A 409 1.67 3.77 9.01
CA HIS A 409 0.41 4.25 8.43
C HIS A 409 0.32 5.78 8.39
N ALA A 410 0.73 6.47 9.45
CA ALA A 410 0.79 7.94 9.48
C ALA A 410 1.72 8.49 8.37
N SER A 411 2.87 7.81 8.14
CA SER A 411 3.81 8.16 7.06
C SER A 411 3.17 7.97 5.67
N LEU A 412 2.43 6.88 5.48
CA LEU A 412 1.72 6.61 4.23
C LEU A 412 0.58 7.61 3.99
N TYR A 413 -0.18 7.98 5.03
CA TYR A 413 -1.21 9.02 4.92
C TYR A 413 -0.59 10.37 4.55
N ARG A 414 0.48 10.78 5.22
CA ARG A 414 1.21 12.01 4.87
C ARG A 414 1.73 11.98 3.43
N PHE A 415 2.31 10.86 3.01
CA PHE A 415 2.74 10.64 1.62
C PHE A 415 1.58 10.85 0.64
N LEU A 416 0.41 10.28 0.92
CA LEU A 416 -0.80 10.42 0.10
C LEU A 416 -1.43 11.82 0.17
N GLY A 417 -0.90 12.72 1.01
CA GLY A 417 -1.46 14.06 1.24
C GLY A 417 -2.72 14.04 2.12
N ILE A 418 -2.88 13.01 2.94
CA ILE A 418 -3.94 12.89 3.94
C ILE A 418 -3.35 13.24 5.30
N ASP A 419 -3.95 14.22 5.98
CA ASP A 419 -3.56 14.55 7.36
C ASP A 419 -3.95 13.40 8.29
N SER A 420 -2.99 12.89 9.07
CA SER A 420 -3.22 11.83 10.05
C SER A 420 -4.20 12.23 11.17
N GLU A 421 -4.34 13.54 11.42
CA GLU A 421 -5.32 14.11 12.35
C GLU A 421 -6.76 14.13 11.79
N THR A 422 -6.95 13.74 10.54
CA THR A 422 -8.27 13.62 9.92
C THR A 422 -9.15 12.67 10.73
N LYS A 423 -10.41 13.08 10.95
CA LYS A 423 -11.41 12.29 11.66
C LYS A 423 -12.51 11.84 10.73
N LEU A 424 -12.91 10.59 10.88
CA LEU A 424 -14.04 10.01 10.18
C LEU A 424 -15.04 9.50 11.23
N ASN A 425 -16.33 9.72 11.00
CA ASN A 425 -17.35 9.26 11.94
C ASN A 425 -17.59 7.75 11.80
N ASP A 426 -17.64 7.05 12.95
CA ASP A 426 -18.07 5.64 13.01
C ASP A 426 -19.60 5.52 12.83
N LEU A 427 -20.12 4.29 12.84
CA LEU A 427 -21.55 4.02 12.68
C LEU A 427 -22.44 4.62 13.80
N ALA A 428 -21.85 5.00 14.93
CA ALA A 428 -22.53 5.69 16.02
C ALA A 428 -22.39 7.23 15.94
N GLY A 429 -21.81 7.75 14.84
CA GLY A 429 -21.57 9.16 14.63
C GLY A 429 -20.40 9.75 15.44
N ARG A 430 -19.58 8.92 16.09
CA ARG A 430 -18.43 9.37 16.88
C ARG A 430 -17.21 9.58 16.00
N PRO A 431 -16.49 10.71 16.14
CA PRO A 431 -15.28 10.98 15.37
C PRO A 431 -14.14 10.03 15.80
N GLN A 432 -13.54 9.37 14.83
CA GLN A 432 -12.41 8.48 14.99
C GLN A 432 -11.21 9.04 14.21
N TYR A 433 -10.04 9.12 14.84
CA TYR A 433 -8.80 9.47 14.14
C TYR A 433 -8.37 8.34 13.21
N LEU A 434 -7.65 8.67 12.13
CA LEU A 434 -7.11 7.67 11.20
C LEU A 434 -6.08 6.77 11.89
N VAL A 435 -5.22 7.36 12.71
CA VAL A 435 -4.25 6.68 13.57
C VAL A 435 -4.25 7.31 14.95
N ASP A 436 -4.28 6.49 16.01
CA ASP A 436 -4.36 6.99 17.40
C ASP A 436 -3.01 7.54 17.88
N GLY A 437 -2.81 8.85 17.87
CA GLY A 437 -1.64 9.51 18.44
C GLY A 437 -0.29 9.11 17.80
N HIS A 438 -0.32 8.41 16.67
CA HIS A 438 0.89 8.08 15.93
C HIS A 438 1.18 9.15 14.88
N HIS A 439 2.43 9.57 14.82
CA HIS A 439 2.93 10.55 13.88
C HIS A 439 3.79 9.87 12.79
N PRO A 440 3.96 10.51 11.61
CA PRO A 440 4.85 10.01 10.57
C PRO A 440 6.28 9.80 11.08
N LEU A 441 6.95 8.77 10.58
CA LEU A 441 8.35 8.49 10.84
C LEU A 441 9.20 9.65 10.31
N PRO A 442 9.86 10.44 11.19
CA PRO A 442 10.65 11.59 10.75
C PRO A 442 11.86 11.20 9.91
N GLU A 443 12.33 9.97 10.07
CA GLU A 443 13.45 9.41 9.32
C GLU A 443 13.13 9.23 7.83
N LEU A 444 11.86 9.09 7.46
CA LEU A 444 11.39 8.96 6.08
C LEU A 444 11.17 10.31 5.38
N LEU A 445 11.15 11.43 6.12
CA LEU A 445 10.74 12.73 5.61
C LEU A 445 11.90 13.58 5.10
#